data_02293eca711a7c1823f7a26b6f7ed9e5
#
_entry.id   02293eca711a7c1823f7a26b6f7ed9e5
#
_cell.length_a   1.000
_cell.length_b   1.000
_cell.length_c   1.000
_cell.angle_alpha   90.00
_cell.angle_beta   90.00
_cell.angle_gamma   90.00
#
_symmetry.space_group_name_H-M   'P 1'
#
loop_
_entity.id
_entity.type
_entity.pdbx_description
1 polymer ?
#
loop_
_entity_poly.entity_id
_entity_poly.type
_entity_poly.pdbx_seq_one_letter_code
_entity_poly.pdbx_strand_id
1 'polypeptide(L)'
;MEELTPIILQRYIVDLSQKGNTKTGKGLAPNSVNCIILVLHSSLSMAYVLGLSKEIHVDKIKRPKTSEKPVESFTKEEQKMIEQAVLSDKRDKMFGIILCLYTGLRIGELLALEWSDIDFTKAELSVSKTCYDGQDENGKSCRITGTPKTESSKRVIPIPKQLIPHLREIKKRSASKYVVGNGSKIITVRSYQRSFELLLQKQKISHHGFHALRHTFATRAIECGMDVKSLSEILGHKNPTITLKRYVHSFMEHKREFMNRLGKLL
;
A
#
# COMPACT_ATOMS: atom_id res chain seq x y z
N MET A 1 27.20 15.82 -23.42
CA MET A 1 25.94 16.51 -22.97
C MET A 1 25.46 17.59 -23.95
N GLU A 2 26.28 18.07 -24.82
CA GLU A 2 25.91 19.06 -25.88
C GLU A 2 24.87 18.54 -26.90
N GLU A 3 24.73 17.23 -27.02
CA GLU A 3 23.77 16.57 -27.95
C GLU A 3 22.37 16.34 -27.39
N LEU A 4 22.15 16.59 -26.10
CA LEU A 4 20.85 16.32 -25.43
C LEU A 4 19.86 17.46 -25.73
N THR A 5 19.00 17.22 -26.72
CA THR A 5 17.92 18.16 -27.10
C THR A 5 16.54 17.68 -26.62
N PRO A 6 15.56 18.56 -26.49
CA PRO A 6 14.17 18.16 -26.17
C PRO A 6 13.60 17.14 -27.16
N ILE A 7 14.02 17.18 -28.42
CA ILE A 7 13.60 16.25 -29.49
C ILE A 7 14.14 14.85 -29.20
N ILE A 8 15.40 14.73 -28.81
CA ILE A 8 16.02 13.44 -28.47
C ILE A 8 15.33 12.85 -27.23
N LEU A 9 15.09 13.67 -26.22
CA LEU A 9 14.36 13.23 -25.02
C LEU A 9 12.93 12.79 -25.35
N GLN A 10 12.23 13.51 -26.24
CA GLN A 10 10.88 13.13 -26.65
C GLN A 10 10.88 11.78 -27.39
N ARG A 11 11.85 11.53 -28.28
CA ARG A 11 12.01 10.23 -28.96
C ARG A 11 12.26 9.12 -27.95
N TYR A 12 13.16 9.33 -26.99
CA TYR A 12 13.43 8.36 -25.92
C TYR A 12 12.16 8.02 -25.11
N ILE A 13 11.33 9.01 -24.78
CA ILE A 13 10.06 8.78 -24.07
C ILE A 13 9.06 7.97 -24.92
N VAL A 14 9.03 8.20 -26.23
CA VAL A 14 8.22 7.41 -27.17
C VAL A 14 8.72 5.97 -27.21
N ASP A 15 10.02 5.75 -27.31
CA ASP A 15 10.62 4.42 -27.32
C ASP A 15 10.35 3.66 -26.01
N LEU A 16 10.47 4.32 -24.85
CA LEU A 16 10.08 3.74 -23.56
C LEU A 16 8.61 3.32 -23.54
N SER A 17 7.74 4.13 -24.13
CA SER A 17 6.30 3.85 -24.18
C SER A 17 5.96 2.70 -25.14
N GLN A 18 6.82 2.40 -26.12
CA GLN A 18 6.60 1.36 -27.13
C GLN A 18 7.37 0.06 -26.82
N LYS A 19 8.62 0.16 -26.35
CA LYS A 19 9.57 -0.95 -26.25
C LYS A 19 10.36 -0.98 -24.92
N GLY A 20 10.06 -0.10 -23.97
CA GLY A 20 10.88 0.12 -22.78
C GLY A 20 10.91 -1.05 -21.77
N ASN A 21 10.06 -2.05 -21.90
CA ASN A 21 10.09 -3.22 -21.03
C ASN A 21 11.01 -4.30 -21.62
N THR A 22 12.25 -4.33 -21.16
CA THR A 22 13.27 -5.28 -21.63
C THR A 22 12.93 -6.76 -21.42
N LYS A 23 12.04 -7.09 -20.47
CA LYS A 23 11.62 -8.48 -20.20
C LYS A 23 10.54 -8.97 -21.16
N THR A 24 9.65 -8.09 -21.58
CA THR A 24 8.49 -8.47 -22.40
C THR A 24 8.57 -7.94 -23.84
N GLY A 25 9.53 -7.05 -24.14
CA GLY A 25 9.63 -6.35 -25.41
C GLY A 25 8.51 -5.34 -25.68
N LYS A 26 7.61 -5.12 -24.71
CA LYS A 26 6.48 -4.17 -24.82
C LYS A 26 6.83 -2.82 -24.23
N GLY A 27 5.94 -1.85 -24.38
CA GLY A 27 6.07 -0.54 -23.74
C GLY A 27 5.96 -0.59 -22.21
N LEU A 28 6.56 0.40 -21.55
CA LEU A 28 6.37 0.64 -20.12
C LEU A 28 4.98 1.25 -19.85
N ALA A 29 4.46 1.00 -18.66
CA ALA A 29 3.24 1.66 -18.20
C ALA A 29 3.42 3.19 -18.12
N PRO A 30 2.39 4.00 -18.43
CA PRO A 30 2.48 5.47 -18.41
C PRO A 30 3.04 6.04 -17.11
N ASN A 31 2.67 5.49 -15.96
CA ASN A 31 3.23 5.91 -14.66
C ASN A 31 4.73 5.67 -14.55
N SER A 32 5.23 4.54 -15.07
CA SER A 32 6.68 4.23 -15.06
C SER A 32 7.44 5.22 -15.94
N VAL A 33 6.91 5.52 -17.12
CA VAL A 33 7.49 6.52 -18.02
C VAL A 33 7.49 7.90 -17.35
N ASN A 34 6.40 8.30 -16.70
CA ASN A 34 6.34 9.57 -15.98
C ASN A 34 7.34 9.66 -14.81
N CYS A 35 7.60 8.55 -14.11
CA CYS A 35 8.66 8.49 -13.09
C CYS A 35 10.05 8.70 -13.71
N ILE A 36 10.33 8.10 -14.88
CA ILE A 36 11.60 8.30 -15.60
C ILE A 36 11.75 9.78 -16.00
N ILE A 37 10.69 10.40 -16.51
CA ILE A 37 10.69 11.84 -16.86
C ILE A 37 11.02 12.70 -15.64
N LEU A 38 10.46 12.37 -14.45
CA LEU A 38 10.76 13.10 -13.21
C LEU A 38 12.24 12.99 -12.82
N VAL A 39 12.82 11.80 -12.92
CA VAL A 39 14.24 11.59 -12.65
C VAL A 39 15.10 12.38 -13.63
N LEU A 40 14.79 12.30 -14.93
CA LEU A 40 15.50 13.07 -15.97
C LEU A 40 15.42 14.57 -15.71
N HIS A 41 14.23 15.08 -15.39
CA HIS A 41 14.05 16.49 -15.06
C HIS A 41 14.91 16.91 -13.88
N SER A 42 14.89 16.15 -12.77
CA SER A 42 15.66 16.48 -11.57
C SER A 42 17.17 16.42 -11.84
N SER A 43 17.63 15.42 -12.60
CA SER A 43 19.06 15.25 -12.94
C SER A 43 19.56 16.36 -13.84
N LEU A 44 18.81 16.70 -14.89
CA LEU A 44 19.19 17.75 -15.84
C LEU A 44 19.11 19.15 -15.22
N SER A 45 18.11 19.40 -14.38
CA SER A 45 18.04 20.65 -13.61
C SER A 45 19.25 20.81 -12.68
N MET A 46 19.66 19.73 -12.00
CA MET A 46 20.85 19.76 -11.15
C MET A 46 22.13 19.99 -11.98
N ALA A 47 22.27 19.31 -13.12
CA ALA A 47 23.41 19.50 -14.01
C ALA A 47 23.51 20.96 -14.52
N TYR A 48 22.40 21.60 -14.81
CA TYR A 48 22.33 23.02 -15.16
C TYR A 48 22.80 23.92 -13.99
N VAL A 49 22.26 23.70 -12.79
CA VAL A 49 22.64 24.48 -11.60
C VAL A 49 24.15 24.35 -11.30
N LEU A 50 24.73 23.18 -11.56
CA LEU A 50 26.17 22.92 -11.36
C LEU A 50 27.05 23.41 -12.53
N GLY A 51 26.46 24.06 -13.53
CA GLY A 51 27.21 24.52 -14.73
C GLY A 51 27.71 23.41 -15.64
N LEU A 52 27.24 22.17 -15.46
CA LEU A 52 27.69 21.01 -16.26
C LEU A 52 26.95 20.84 -17.59
N SER A 53 25.83 21.55 -17.78
CA SER A 53 25.03 21.52 -18.99
C SER A 53 24.35 22.86 -19.27
N LYS A 54 23.91 23.08 -20.51
CA LYS A 54 22.94 24.14 -20.83
C LYS A 54 21.56 23.80 -20.27
N GLU A 55 20.71 24.80 -20.16
CA GLU A 55 19.32 24.56 -19.76
C GLU A 55 18.59 23.69 -20.77
N ILE A 56 17.99 22.60 -20.30
CA ILE A 56 17.20 21.69 -21.13
C ILE A 56 15.77 21.70 -20.61
N HIS A 57 14.85 22.19 -21.44
CA HIS A 57 13.43 22.32 -21.12
C HIS A 57 12.70 20.96 -21.14
N VAL A 58 12.88 20.16 -20.08
CA VAL A 58 12.20 18.85 -19.92
C VAL A 58 10.69 19.03 -19.66
N ASP A 59 10.26 20.19 -19.19
CA ASP A 59 8.85 20.59 -19.00
C ASP A 59 8.06 20.62 -20.31
N LYS A 60 8.74 20.88 -21.47
CA LYS A 60 8.12 20.88 -22.79
C LYS A 60 7.90 19.47 -23.37
N ILE A 61 8.38 18.42 -22.73
CA ILE A 61 8.21 17.03 -23.17
C ILE A 61 6.75 16.60 -22.95
N LYS A 62 6.13 16.07 -24.00
CA LYS A 62 4.78 15.52 -23.94
C LYS A 62 4.75 14.24 -23.12
N ARG A 63 4.10 14.29 -21.97
CA ARG A 63 3.97 13.15 -21.05
C ARG A 63 2.85 12.20 -21.48
N PRO A 64 3.03 10.88 -21.34
CA PRO A 64 1.95 9.94 -21.58
C PRO A 64 0.81 10.18 -20.58
N LYS A 65 -0.44 10.16 -21.10
CA LYS A 65 -1.64 10.29 -20.26
C LYS A 65 -1.78 9.06 -19.38
N THR A 66 -2.03 9.29 -18.10
CA THR A 66 -2.36 8.23 -17.14
C THR A 66 -3.88 8.12 -17.01
N SER A 67 -4.43 6.94 -17.19
CA SER A 67 -5.81 6.67 -16.80
C SER A 67 -5.86 6.32 -15.32
N GLU A 68 -6.76 6.95 -14.58
CA GLU A 68 -7.05 6.51 -13.22
C GLU A 68 -7.70 5.13 -13.29
N LYS A 69 -7.01 4.12 -12.79
CA LYS A 69 -7.60 2.79 -12.63
C LYS A 69 -8.53 2.82 -11.41
N PRO A 70 -9.69 2.16 -11.50
CA PRO A 70 -10.54 1.98 -10.32
C PRO A 70 -9.74 1.31 -9.21
N VAL A 71 -10.09 1.65 -7.97
CA VAL A 71 -9.43 1.08 -6.79
C VAL A 71 -9.83 -0.40 -6.69
N GLU A 72 -8.85 -1.28 -6.78
CA GLU A 72 -9.06 -2.71 -6.62
C GLU A 72 -9.33 -3.02 -5.14
N SER A 73 -10.54 -3.43 -4.81
CA SER A 73 -10.95 -3.90 -3.48
C SER A 73 -11.68 -5.23 -3.61
N PHE A 74 -11.59 -6.07 -2.60
CA PHE A 74 -12.33 -7.33 -2.55
C PHE A 74 -13.83 -7.09 -2.35
N THR A 75 -14.66 -7.92 -2.96
CA THR A 75 -16.11 -7.95 -2.65
C THR A 75 -16.34 -8.43 -1.22
N LYS A 76 -17.56 -8.30 -0.70
CA LYS A 76 -17.93 -8.81 0.64
C LYS A 76 -17.78 -10.34 0.73
N GLU A 77 -18.10 -11.01 -0.36
CA GLU A 77 -18.01 -12.47 -0.50
C GLU A 77 -16.53 -12.91 -0.51
N GLU A 78 -15.71 -12.28 -1.35
CA GLU A 78 -14.27 -12.55 -1.41
C GLU A 78 -13.58 -12.28 -0.07
N GLN A 79 -13.94 -11.18 0.60
CA GLN A 79 -13.43 -10.87 1.93
C GLN A 79 -13.75 -11.99 2.92
N LYS A 80 -15.01 -12.48 2.98
CA LYS A 80 -15.40 -13.60 3.82
C LYS A 80 -14.62 -14.87 3.52
N MET A 81 -14.41 -15.18 2.22
CA MET A 81 -13.60 -16.33 1.82
C MET A 81 -12.15 -16.22 2.32
N ILE A 82 -11.55 -15.03 2.20
CA ILE A 82 -10.20 -14.76 2.72
C ILE A 82 -10.15 -14.95 4.23
N GLU A 83 -11.10 -14.38 4.96
CA GLU A 83 -11.19 -14.49 6.43
C GLU A 83 -11.31 -15.94 6.88
N GLN A 84 -12.21 -16.71 6.28
CA GLN A 84 -12.39 -18.14 6.58
C GLN A 84 -11.13 -18.94 6.28
N ALA A 85 -10.49 -18.68 5.13
CA ALA A 85 -9.26 -19.35 4.76
C ALA A 85 -8.11 -19.05 5.72
N VAL A 86 -8.00 -17.82 6.21
CA VAL A 86 -6.98 -17.41 7.18
C VAL A 86 -7.26 -18.02 8.56
N LEU A 87 -8.51 -18.00 9.04
CA LEU A 87 -8.89 -18.57 10.34
C LEU A 87 -8.70 -20.09 10.37
N SER A 88 -8.82 -20.77 9.24
CA SER A 88 -8.58 -22.21 9.10
C SER A 88 -7.09 -22.56 8.88
N ASP A 89 -6.23 -21.56 8.68
CA ASP A 89 -4.80 -21.78 8.42
C ASP A 89 -4.05 -21.97 9.74
N LYS A 90 -3.28 -23.07 9.85
CA LYS A 90 -2.47 -23.36 11.03
C LYS A 90 -1.28 -22.42 11.23
N ARG A 91 -0.95 -21.61 10.22
CA ARG A 91 0.21 -20.71 10.26
C ARG A 91 -0.19 -19.36 10.83
N ASP A 92 0.18 -19.07 12.07
CA ASP A 92 -0.13 -17.81 12.77
C ASP A 92 0.18 -16.54 11.96
N LYS A 93 1.26 -16.57 11.16
CA LYS A 93 1.63 -15.43 10.30
C LYS A 93 0.52 -15.00 9.33
N MET A 94 -0.39 -15.93 8.96
CA MET A 94 -1.46 -15.62 8.02
C MET A 94 -2.51 -14.66 8.62
N PHE A 95 -2.63 -14.62 9.96
CA PHE A 95 -3.55 -13.70 10.65
C PHE A 95 -3.26 -12.22 10.37
N GLY A 96 -2.03 -11.89 9.97
CA GLY A 96 -1.68 -10.55 9.51
C GLY A 96 -2.52 -10.05 8.32
N ILE A 97 -3.08 -10.96 7.51
CA ILE A 97 -4.00 -10.61 6.42
C ILE A 97 -5.31 -10.04 7.00
N ILE A 98 -5.88 -10.72 8.01
CA ILE A 98 -7.07 -10.22 8.74
C ILE A 98 -6.74 -8.90 9.41
N LEU A 99 -5.59 -8.79 10.07
CA LEU A 99 -5.18 -7.54 10.69
C LEU A 99 -5.14 -6.38 9.69
N CYS A 100 -4.63 -6.60 8.47
CA CYS A 100 -4.68 -5.58 7.41
C CYS A 100 -6.10 -5.25 6.94
N LEU A 101 -6.99 -6.24 6.84
CA LEU A 101 -8.39 -6.03 6.44
C LEU A 101 -9.15 -5.16 7.44
N TYR A 102 -8.74 -5.13 8.72
CA TYR A 102 -9.44 -4.43 9.78
C TYR A 102 -8.69 -3.22 10.36
N THR A 103 -7.47 -2.96 9.91
CA THR A 103 -6.66 -1.80 10.37
C THR A 103 -6.09 -0.97 9.23
N GLY A 104 -6.15 -1.46 8.01
CA GLY A 104 -5.61 -0.78 6.84
C GLY A 104 -4.09 -0.63 6.83
N LEU A 105 -3.33 -1.42 7.61
CA LEU A 105 -1.88 -1.40 7.62
C LEU A 105 -1.28 -1.62 6.23
N ARG A 106 -0.18 -0.93 5.92
CA ARG A 106 0.65 -1.27 4.77
C ARG A 106 1.46 -2.54 5.08
N ILE A 107 1.80 -3.33 4.06
CA ILE A 107 2.56 -4.57 4.25
C ILE A 107 3.86 -4.35 5.02
N GLY A 108 4.60 -3.26 4.75
CA GLY A 108 5.82 -2.94 5.47
C GLY A 108 5.58 -2.57 6.94
N GLU A 109 4.47 -1.91 7.26
CA GLU A 109 4.05 -1.61 8.63
C GLU A 109 3.65 -2.88 9.36
N LEU A 110 2.84 -3.73 8.72
CA LEU A 110 2.43 -5.03 9.27
C LEU A 110 3.63 -5.91 9.64
N LEU A 111 4.59 -6.06 8.72
CA LEU A 111 5.74 -6.92 8.94
C LEU A 111 6.74 -6.35 9.94
N ALA A 112 6.74 -5.02 10.17
CA ALA A 112 7.54 -4.36 11.18
C ALA A 112 6.87 -4.32 12.57
N LEU A 113 5.58 -4.68 12.67
CA LEU A 113 4.79 -4.61 13.90
C LEU A 113 5.28 -5.65 14.92
N GLU A 114 5.62 -5.19 16.11
CA GLU A 114 6.03 -6.01 17.24
C GLU A 114 4.89 -6.17 18.25
N TRP A 115 4.93 -7.21 19.08
CA TRP A 115 3.93 -7.40 20.14
C TRP A 115 3.94 -6.29 21.18
N SER A 116 5.06 -5.58 21.34
CA SER A 116 5.18 -4.38 22.18
C SER A 116 4.44 -3.18 21.63
N ASP A 117 4.14 -3.17 20.33
CA ASP A 117 3.40 -2.08 19.68
C ASP A 117 1.87 -2.23 19.86
N ILE A 118 1.39 -3.33 20.51
CA ILE A 118 -0.04 -3.60 20.75
C ILE A 118 -0.36 -3.42 22.24
N ASP A 119 -1.21 -2.45 22.55
CA ASP A 119 -1.86 -2.31 23.84
C ASP A 119 -3.15 -3.13 23.88
N PHE A 120 -3.08 -4.30 24.52
CA PHE A 120 -4.23 -5.21 24.64
C PHE A 120 -5.32 -4.71 25.59
N THR A 121 -5.02 -3.75 26.46
CA THR A 121 -5.96 -3.16 27.41
C THR A 121 -6.82 -2.12 26.73
N LYS A 122 -6.19 -1.24 25.98
CA LYS A 122 -6.87 -0.20 25.19
C LYS A 122 -7.41 -0.71 23.85
N ALA A 123 -6.99 -1.91 23.43
CA ALA A 123 -7.25 -2.45 22.10
C ALA A 123 -6.74 -1.51 20.99
N GLU A 124 -5.47 -1.12 21.08
CA GLU A 124 -4.81 -0.18 20.16
C GLU A 124 -3.51 -0.76 19.66
N LEU A 125 -3.10 -0.39 18.44
CA LEU A 125 -1.77 -0.65 17.91
C LEU A 125 -1.10 0.66 17.48
N SER A 126 0.20 0.74 17.73
CA SER A 126 1.03 1.88 17.39
C SER A 126 1.85 1.58 16.13
N VAL A 127 1.70 2.41 15.10
CA VAL A 127 2.51 2.33 13.88
C VAL A 127 3.64 3.33 13.96
N SER A 128 4.86 2.86 14.17
CA SER A 128 6.06 3.71 14.28
C SER A 128 7.21 3.23 13.39
N LYS A 129 7.05 2.06 12.75
CA LYS A 129 8.09 1.39 11.98
C LYS A 129 7.53 0.89 10.65
N THR A 130 8.40 0.74 9.68
CA THR A 130 8.10 0.07 8.42
C THR A 130 9.29 -0.77 8.00
N CYS A 131 9.05 -1.81 7.21
CA CYS A 131 10.13 -2.59 6.64
C CYS A 131 10.00 -2.71 5.12
N TYR A 132 11.12 -2.96 4.48
CA TYR A 132 11.24 -3.23 3.05
C TYR A 132 12.32 -4.28 2.82
N ASP A 133 12.27 -4.93 1.67
CA ASP A 133 13.30 -5.88 1.29
C ASP A 133 14.52 -5.11 0.75
N GLY A 134 15.70 -5.50 1.19
CA GLY A 134 16.98 -4.97 0.75
C GLY A 134 17.99 -6.11 0.59
N GLN A 135 19.25 -5.77 0.43
CA GLN A 135 20.36 -6.71 0.44
C GLN A 135 21.32 -6.33 1.56
N ASP A 136 21.91 -7.33 2.20
CA ASP A 136 23.01 -7.15 3.14
C ASP A 136 24.34 -6.92 2.40
N GLU A 137 25.42 -6.74 3.14
CA GLU A 137 26.76 -6.50 2.59
C GLU A 137 27.25 -7.64 1.69
N ASN A 138 26.67 -8.83 1.81
CA ASN A 138 26.98 -10.00 0.99
C ASN A 138 26.02 -10.20 -0.19
N GLY A 139 25.14 -9.23 -0.46
CA GLY A 139 24.13 -9.30 -1.51
C GLY A 139 22.95 -10.23 -1.22
N LYS A 140 22.85 -10.79 0.00
CA LYS A 140 21.75 -11.65 0.41
C LYS A 140 20.52 -10.83 0.75
N SER A 141 19.36 -11.24 0.23
CA SER A 141 18.09 -10.57 0.54
C SER A 141 17.82 -10.57 2.04
N CYS A 142 17.65 -9.38 2.59
CA CYS A 142 17.31 -9.15 4.00
C CYS A 142 16.14 -8.19 4.13
N ARG A 143 15.52 -8.19 5.30
CA ARG A 143 14.51 -7.21 5.67
C ARG A 143 15.18 -6.04 6.41
N ILE A 144 15.02 -4.85 5.88
CA ILE A 144 15.48 -3.63 6.51
C ILE A 144 14.30 -2.98 7.21
N THR A 145 14.45 -2.69 8.50
CA THR A 145 13.44 -1.97 9.29
C THR A 145 13.93 -0.55 9.50
N GLY A 146 13.07 0.42 9.22
CA GLY A 146 13.38 1.84 9.39
C GLY A 146 12.19 2.61 9.95
N THR A 147 12.45 3.87 10.28
CA THR A 147 11.38 4.80 10.62
C THR A 147 10.56 5.13 9.36
N PRO A 148 9.26 5.37 9.48
CA PRO A 148 8.46 5.83 8.35
C PRO A 148 9.03 7.14 7.78
N LYS A 149 8.91 7.32 6.47
CA LYS A 149 9.46 8.48 5.75
C LYS A 149 8.92 9.84 6.22
N THR A 150 7.81 9.89 6.95
CA THR A 150 7.16 11.12 7.43
C THR A 150 6.62 10.94 8.85
N GLU A 151 6.65 12.01 9.66
CA GLU A 151 6.03 12.05 10.99
C GLU A 151 4.54 11.69 10.95
N SER A 152 3.81 12.10 9.90
CA SER A 152 2.39 11.77 9.70
C SER A 152 2.12 10.26 9.54
N SER A 153 3.15 9.45 9.38
CA SER A 153 3.03 7.99 9.32
C SER A 153 2.99 7.34 10.71
N LYS A 154 3.46 8.04 11.76
CA LYS A 154 3.31 7.60 13.15
C LYS A 154 1.86 7.83 13.57
N ARG A 155 1.19 6.79 13.98
CA ARG A 155 -0.22 6.85 14.37
C ARG A 155 -0.62 5.70 15.27
N VAL A 156 -1.70 5.89 16.00
CA VAL A 156 -2.36 4.83 16.77
C VAL A 156 -3.63 4.42 16.04
N ILE A 157 -3.85 3.13 15.93
CA ILE A 157 -5.03 2.54 15.25
C ILE A 157 -5.80 1.71 16.27
N PRO A 158 -7.09 1.98 16.49
CA PRO A 158 -7.94 1.11 17.30
C PRO A 158 -8.09 -0.27 16.64
N ILE A 159 -7.97 -1.33 17.42
CA ILE A 159 -8.18 -2.70 16.97
C ILE A 159 -9.62 -3.10 17.30
N PRO A 160 -10.40 -3.65 16.35
CA PRO A 160 -11.71 -4.21 16.66
C PRO A 160 -11.62 -5.24 17.79
N LYS A 161 -12.50 -5.10 18.81
CA LYS A 161 -12.46 -5.95 20.00
C LYS A 161 -12.49 -7.44 19.68
N GLN A 162 -13.16 -7.82 18.60
CA GLN A 162 -13.27 -9.20 18.12
C GLN A 162 -11.93 -9.81 17.73
N LEU A 163 -10.92 -9.02 17.34
CA LEU A 163 -9.60 -9.51 16.99
C LEU A 163 -8.67 -9.73 18.19
N ILE A 164 -8.97 -9.10 19.32
CA ILE A 164 -8.12 -9.16 20.52
C ILE A 164 -7.92 -10.58 21.06
N PRO A 165 -8.96 -11.43 21.18
CA PRO A 165 -8.78 -12.82 21.62
C PRO A 165 -7.82 -13.60 20.70
N HIS A 166 -7.97 -13.47 19.39
CA HIS A 166 -7.11 -14.14 18.44
C HIS A 166 -5.64 -13.67 18.55
N LEU A 167 -5.42 -12.37 18.66
CA LEU A 167 -4.08 -11.81 18.82
C LEU A 167 -3.42 -12.26 20.13
N ARG A 168 -4.17 -12.34 21.24
CA ARG A 168 -3.66 -12.87 22.50
C ARG A 168 -3.26 -14.33 22.41
N GLU A 169 -4.07 -15.13 21.71
CA GLU A 169 -3.79 -16.56 21.52
C GLU A 169 -2.54 -16.79 20.66
N ILE A 170 -2.41 -16.04 19.57
CA ILE A 170 -1.21 -16.08 18.73
C ILE A 170 0.02 -15.62 19.51
N LYS A 171 -0.09 -14.54 20.30
CA LYS A 171 1.02 -14.05 21.13
C LYS A 171 1.53 -15.09 22.12
N LYS A 172 0.63 -15.83 22.78
CA LYS A 172 0.99 -16.87 23.77
C LYS A 172 1.88 -17.95 23.18
N ARG A 173 1.64 -18.34 21.93
CA ARG A 173 2.40 -19.41 21.25
C ARG A 173 3.51 -18.92 20.32
N SER A 174 3.61 -17.60 20.12
CA SER A 174 4.63 -17.01 19.24
C SER A 174 5.98 -16.93 19.93
N ALA A 175 7.01 -17.52 19.30
CA ALA A 175 8.41 -17.34 19.67
C ALA A 175 9.04 -16.09 19.05
N SER A 176 8.31 -15.37 18.21
CA SER A 176 8.79 -14.16 17.51
C SER A 176 8.40 -12.91 18.27
N LYS A 177 9.27 -11.91 18.29
CA LYS A 177 8.90 -10.56 18.76
C LYS A 177 7.92 -9.84 17.81
N TYR A 178 7.86 -10.25 16.55
CA TYR A 178 6.98 -9.67 15.54
C TYR A 178 5.61 -10.35 15.56
N VAL A 179 4.55 -9.57 15.33
CA VAL A 179 3.17 -10.07 15.22
C VAL A 179 3.03 -11.03 14.05
N VAL A 180 3.67 -10.71 12.93
CA VAL A 180 3.79 -11.60 11.78
C VAL A 180 5.19 -12.20 11.79
N GLY A 181 5.34 -13.29 12.53
CA GLY A 181 6.59 -14.00 12.73
C GLY A 181 6.56 -15.45 12.20
N ASN A 182 7.74 -16.06 12.08
CA ASN A 182 7.89 -17.47 11.81
C ASN A 182 9.08 -18.00 12.63
N GLY A 183 8.92 -18.04 13.95
CA GLY A 183 10.01 -18.32 14.89
C GLY A 183 11.16 -17.31 14.72
N SER A 184 12.38 -17.79 14.57
CA SER A 184 13.57 -16.96 14.32
C SER A 184 13.74 -16.52 12.87
N LYS A 185 12.95 -17.07 11.93
CA LYS A 185 13.10 -16.76 10.50
C LYS A 185 12.49 -15.40 10.15
N ILE A 186 13.25 -14.59 9.45
CA ILE A 186 12.79 -13.31 8.91
C ILE A 186 11.81 -13.58 7.76
N ILE A 187 10.65 -12.94 7.81
CA ILE A 187 9.68 -12.94 6.72
C ILE A 187 9.92 -11.67 5.90
N THR A 188 10.35 -11.83 4.65
CA THR A 188 10.51 -10.72 3.70
C THR A 188 9.16 -10.29 3.13
N VAL A 189 9.07 -9.05 2.66
CA VAL A 189 7.86 -8.52 2.03
C VAL A 189 7.45 -9.41 0.86
N ARG A 190 8.40 -9.79 0.01
CA ARG A 190 8.17 -10.66 -1.15
C ARG A 190 7.62 -12.03 -0.76
N SER A 191 8.18 -12.65 0.29
CA SER A 191 7.72 -13.98 0.74
C SER A 191 6.32 -13.94 1.33
N TYR A 192 5.97 -12.83 1.99
CA TYR A 192 4.63 -12.66 2.55
C TYR A 192 3.58 -12.39 1.46
N GLN A 193 3.92 -11.54 0.48
CA GLN A 193 3.09 -11.33 -0.71
C GLN A 193 2.84 -12.66 -1.44
N ARG A 194 3.88 -13.50 -1.60
CA ARG A 194 3.72 -14.82 -2.22
C ARG A 194 2.78 -15.72 -1.43
N SER A 195 2.85 -15.69 -0.08
CA SER A 195 1.91 -16.44 0.76
C SER A 195 0.47 -16.00 0.57
N PHE A 196 0.25 -14.70 0.40
CA PHE A 196 -1.07 -14.13 0.09
C PHE A 196 -1.57 -14.51 -1.32
N GLU A 197 -0.71 -14.41 -2.34
CA GLU A 197 -1.04 -14.83 -3.71
C GLU A 197 -1.50 -16.30 -3.75
N LEU A 198 -0.77 -17.19 -3.06
CA LEU A 198 -1.14 -18.61 -2.97
C LEU A 198 -2.47 -18.83 -2.25
N LEU A 199 -2.79 -18.02 -1.23
CA LEU A 199 -4.09 -18.07 -0.57
C LEU A 199 -5.20 -17.70 -1.56
N LEU A 200 -5.06 -16.60 -2.30
CA LEU A 200 -6.05 -16.17 -3.29
C LEU A 200 -6.25 -17.23 -4.37
N GLN A 201 -5.16 -17.82 -4.89
CA GLN A 201 -5.21 -18.90 -5.88
C GLN A 201 -5.98 -20.11 -5.36
N LYS A 202 -5.71 -20.54 -4.12
CA LYS A 202 -6.39 -21.66 -3.47
C LYS A 202 -7.91 -21.41 -3.32
N GLN A 203 -8.28 -20.16 -3.06
CA GLN A 203 -9.68 -19.74 -2.91
C GLN A 203 -10.34 -19.40 -4.27
N LYS A 204 -9.61 -19.52 -5.38
CA LYS A 204 -10.10 -19.13 -6.73
C LYS A 204 -10.54 -17.65 -6.82
N ILE A 205 -9.93 -16.80 -5.99
CA ILE A 205 -10.15 -15.34 -6.01
C ILE A 205 -9.21 -14.74 -7.06
N SER A 206 -9.69 -13.75 -7.81
CA SER A 206 -8.90 -13.02 -8.80
C SER A 206 -7.61 -12.45 -8.18
N HIS A 207 -6.55 -12.38 -8.96
CA HIS A 207 -5.27 -11.84 -8.48
C HIS A 207 -5.40 -10.35 -8.18
N HIS A 208 -5.25 -10.01 -6.92
CA HIS A 208 -5.07 -8.64 -6.44
C HIS A 208 -3.76 -8.52 -5.67
N GLY A 209 -3.08 -7.38 -5.82
CA GLY A 209 -1.90 -7.10 -5.02
C GLY A 209 -2.25 -6.98 -3.52
N PHE A 210 -1.28 -7.21 -2.64
CA PHE A 210 -1.49 -7.14 -1.18
C PHE A 210 -2.14 -5.82 -0.72
N HIS A 211 -1.90 -4.73 -1.44
CA HIS A 211 -2.47 -3.42 -1.13
C HIS A 211 -4.00 -3.36 -1.26
N ALA A 212 -4.61 -4.30 -1.99
CA ALA A 212 -6.05 -4.44 -2.09
C ALA A 212 -6.73 -4.69 -0.72
N LEU A 213 -6.04 -5.35 0.23
CA LEU A 213 -6.55 -5.50 1.61
C LEU A 213 -6.80 -4.15 2.28
N ARG A 214 -5.86 -3.22 2.14
CA ARG A 214 -6.00 -1.86 2.67
C ARG A 214 -7.07 -1.05 1.93
N HIS A 215 -7.22 -1.26 0.62
CA HIS A 215 -8.30 -0.65 -0.14
C HIS A 215 -9.66 -1.19 0.30
N THR A 216 -9.75 -2.50 0.54
CA THR A 216 -10.96 -3.13 1.09
C THR A 216 -11.32 -2.56 2.46
N PHE A 217 -10.34 -2.45 3.37
CA PHE A 217 -10.55 -1.77 4.65
C PHE A 217 -11.14 -0.37 4.47
N ALA A 218 -10.53 0.45 3.62
CA ALA A 218 -10.97 1.82 3.42
C ALA A 218 -12.39 1.89 2.82
N THR A 219 -12.71 1.02 1.88
CA THR A 219 -14.06 0.92 1.29
C THR A 219 -15.07 0.51 2.35
N ARG A 220 -14.79 -0.53 3.14
CA ARG A 220 -15.69 -1.00 4.21
C ARG A 220 -15.85 0.05 5.32
N ALA A 221 -14.79 0.75 5.70
CA ALA A 221 -14.85 1.81 6.71
C ALA A 221 -15.84 2.92 6.29
N ILE A 222 -15.78 3.35 5.03
CA ILE A 222 -16.73 4.34 4.51
C ILE A 222 -18.14 3.76 4.42
N GLU A 223 -18.31 2.51 3.96
CA GLU A 223 -19.61 1.82 3.95
C GLU A 223 -20.22 1.74 5.35
N CYS A 224 -19.38 1.60 6.39
CA CYS A 224 -19.82 1.63 7.80
C CYS A 224 -20.06 3.05 8.34
N GLY A 225 -19.90 4.10 7.54
CA GLY A 225 -20.14 5.48 7.92
C GLY A 225 -18.96 6.20 8.57
N MET A 226 -17.74 5.64 8.50
CA MET A 226 -16.54 6.34 8.98
C MET A 226 -16.30 7.61 8.15
N ASP A 227 -16.06 8.73 8.81
CA ASP A 227 -15.75 9.98 8.14
C ASP A 227 -14.36 9.95 7.47
N VAL A 228 -14.20 10.76 6.42
CA VAL A 228 -12.99 10.76 5.60
C VAL A 228 -11.76 11.20 6.36
N LYS A 229 -11.91 12.08 7.36
CA LYS A 229 -10.79 12.59 8.17
C LYS A 229 -10.25 11.46 9.06
N SER A 230 -11.13 10.82 9.83
CA SER A 230 -10.78 9.65 10.69
C SER A 230 -10.17 8.53 9.86
N LEU A 231 -10.73 8.21 8.70
CA LEU A 231 -10.15 7.20 7.80
C LEU A 231 -8.77 7.62 7.30
N SER A 232 -8.58 8.87 6.93
CA SER A 232 -7.27 9.39 6.48
C SER A 232 -6.21 9.30 7.58
N GLU A 233 -6.57 9.59 8.82
CA GLU A 233 -5.69 9.48 10.00
C GLU A 233 -5.31 8.01 10.25
N ILE A 234 -6.28 7.10 10.27
CA ILE A 234 -6.03 5.65 10.41
C ILE A 234 -5.12 5.14 9.29
N LEU A 235 -5.37 5.56 8.07
CA LEU A 235 -4.53 5.19 6.93
C LEU A 235 -3.15 5.86 6.95
N GLY A 236 -2.93 6.95 7.70
CA GLY A 236 -1.70 7.72 7.68
C GLY A 236 -1.46 8.35 6.31
N HIS A 237 -2.49 8.97 5.74
CA HIS A 237 -2.36 9.78 4.54
C HIS A 237 -1.97 11.21 4.93
N LYS A 238 -0.91 11.74 4.34
CA LYS A 238 -0.46 13.12 4.59
C LYS A 238 -1.50 14.17 4.19
N ASN A 239 -2.35 13.83 3.20
CA ASN A 239 -3.42 14.71 2.70
C ASN A 239 -4.73 13.91 2.60
N PRO A 240 -5.81 14.34 3.31
CA PRO A 240 -7.13 13.71 3.23
C PRO A 240 -7.73 13.68 1.81
N THR A 241 -7.30 14.59 0.94
CA THR A 241 -7.71 14.61 -0.47
C THR A 241 -7.39 13.29 -1.19
N ILE A 242 -6.34 12.57 -0.76
CA ILE A 242 -6.00 11.26 -1.33
C ILE A 242 -7.10 10.25 -1.01
N THR A 243 -7.59 10.25 0.24
CA THR A 243 -8.69 9.40 0.68
C THR A 243 -9.98 9.77 -0.03
N LEU A 244 -10.28 11.05 -0.11
CA LEU A 244 -11.46 11.59 -0.79
C LEU A 244 -11.51 11.17 -2.25
N LYS A 245 -10.46 11.44 -3.02
CA LYS A 245 -10.40 11.10 -4.45
C LYS A 245 -10.51 9.59 -4.71
N ARG A 246 -9.95 8.75 -3.84
CA ARG A 246 -9.92 7.30 -4.06
C ARG A 246 -11.20 6.59 -3.65
N TYR A 247 -11.88 7.04 -2.58
CA TYR A 247 -12.92 6.23 -1.95
C TYR A 247 -14.31 6.87 -1.95
N VAL A 248 -14.44 8.15 -2.24
CA VAL A 248 -15.72 8.86 -2.13
C VAL A 248 -16.58 8.78 -3.40
N HIS A 249 -16.07 8.22 -4.50
CA HIS A 249 -16.81 8.18 -5.76
C HIS A 249 -18.00 7.18 -5.82
N SER A 250 -18.25 6.35 -4.81
CA SER A 250 -19.10 5.17 -5.01
C SER A 250 -20.44 5.13 -4.29
N PHE A 251 -20.92 6.18 -3.57
CA PHE A 251 -22.03 5.93 -2.66
C PHE A 251 -23.26 6.80 -2.85
N MET A 252 -23.98 6.62 -3.97
CA MET A 252 -25.34 7.13 -4.11
C MET A 252 -26.29 6.52 -3.07
N GLU A 253 -26.08 5.26 -2.69
CA GLU A 253 -26.84 4.59 -1.60
C GLU A 253 -26.65 5.29 -0.26
N HIS A 254 -25.43 5.61 0.12
CA HIS A 254 -25.14 6.38 1.32
C HIS A 254 -25.75 7.78 1.29
N LYS A 255 -25.70 8.47 0.14
CA LYS A 255 -26.36 9.77 -0.01
C LYS A 255 -27.86 9.65 0.26
N ARG A 256 -28.53 8.62 -0.28
CA ARG A 256 -29.94 8.36 -0.02
C ARG A 256 -30.21 8.06 1.46
N GLU A 257 -29.37 7.23 2.09
CA GLU A 257 -29.51 6.91 3.51
C GLU A 257 -29.38 8.14 4.39
N PHE A 258 -28.36 8.99 4.14
CA PHE A 258 -28.18 10.23 4.87
C PHE A 258 -29.32 11.22 4.63
N MET A 259 -29.82 11.36 3.39
CA MET A 259 -30.98 12.20 3.08
C MET A 259 -32.25 11.68 3.77
N ASN A 260 -32.43 10.36 3.83
CA ASN A 260 -33.56 9.78 4.56
C ASN A 260 -33.45 9.98 6.08
N ARG A 261 -32.24 9.95 6.66
CA ARG A 261 -32.01 10.31 8.08
C ARG A 261 -32.31 11.78 8.34
N LEU A 262 -31.88 12.67 7.45
CA LEU A 262 -32.17 14.11 7.55
C LEU A 262 -33.67 14.38 7.46
N GLY A 263 -34.39 13.69 6.55
CA GLY A 263 -35.84 13.80 6.43
C GLY A 263 -36.64 13.37 7.66
N LYS A 264 -36.04 12.57 8.57
CA LYS A 264 -36.68 12.20 9.86
C LYS A 264 -36.64 13.34 10.89
N LEU A 265 -35.97 14.45 10.60
CA LEU A 265 -35.95 15.65 11.45
C LEU A 265 -37.09 16.62 11.11
N LEU A 266 -37.86 16.37 10.03
CA LEU A 266 -39.09 17.07 9.69
C LEU A 266 -40.25 16.61 10.55
#